data_0439649fda999134fe462538f0757007
#
_entry.id   0439649fda999134fe462538f0757007
#
_cell.length_a   1.000
_cell.length_b   1.000
_cell.length_c   1.000
_cell.angle_alpha   90.00
_cell.angle_beta   90.00
_cell.angle_gamma   90.00
#
_symmetry.space_group_name_H-M   'P 1'
#
loop_
_entity.id
_entity.type
_entity.pdbx_description
1 polymer ?
#
loop_
_entity_poly.entity_id
_entity_poly.type
_entity_poly.pdbx_seq_one_letter_code
_entity_poly.pdbx_strand_id
1 'polypeptide(L)'
;GFQVFKKPVRLETEPHFHREDEYLVFLGAKLPDVFASWDAEVHFYMGKSLDAMEKIVITEPTIIHLPKGWWHSPLDFVRVDKPLLFQAVMQSGRAGMVKYVQRKDTGEKQYLYFGDEAEAERVAKAFSAESAATSPSMVL
;
A
#
# COMPACT_ATOMS: atom_id res chain seq x y z
N GLY A 1 -1.37 -10.61 -7.97
CA GLY A 1 -2.00 -11.89 -7.64
C GLY A 1 -3.35 -11.72 -6.99
N PHE A 2 -4.13 -12.81 -6.90
CA PHE A 2 -5.38 -12.84 -6.16
C PHE A 2 -5.17 -13.42 -4.77
N GLN A 3 -5.83 -12.83 -3.79
CA GLN A 3 -5.86 -13.34 -2.42
C GLN A 3 -7.31 -13.42 -1.95
N VAL A 4 -7.66 -14.46 -1.19
CA VAL A 4 -8.99 -14.59 -0.58
C VAL A 4 -8.84 -14.58 0.92
N PHE A 5 -9.44 -13.57 1.55
CA PHE A 5 -9.46 -13.43 3.00
C PHE A 5 -10.75 -13.98 3.58
N LYS A 6 -10.62 -14.80 4.63
CA LYS A 6 -11.73 -15.46 5.33
C LYS A 6 -11.85 -15.03 6.80
N LYS A 7 -10.96 -14.15 7.23
CA LYS A 7 -10.90 -13.61 8.60
C LYS A 7 -10.19 -12.25 8.59
N PRO A 8 -10.37 -11.44 9.62
CA PRO A 8 -9.62 -10.20 9.80
C PRO A 8 -8.12 -10.39 9.72
N VAL A 9 -7.44 -9.46 9.05
CA VAL A 9 -5.98 -9.44 8.91
C VAL A 9 -5.50 -8.04 8.58
N ARG A 10 -4.31 -7.67 9.04
CA ARG A 10 -3.60 -6.47 8.61
C ARG A 10 -2.53 -6.85 7.60
N LEU A 11 -2.59 -6.23 6.44
CA LEU A 11 -1.55 -6.30 5.43
C LEU A 11 -0.78 -4.97 5.37
N GLU A 12 0.49 -5.06 4.99
CA GLU A 12 1.34 -3.90 4.74
C GLU A 12 1.21 -2.83 5.84
N THR A 13 1.91 -3.07 6.96
CA THR A 13 1.82 -2.21 8.15
C THR A 13 2.51 -0.87 7.99
N GLU A 14 3.55 -0.82 7.16
CA GLU A 14 4.35 0.38 6.94
C GLU A 14 3.86 1.14 5.72
N PRO A 15 3.70 2.47 5.83
CA PRO A 15 3.42 3.30 4.67
C PRO A 15 4.50 3.17 3.60
N HIS A 16 4.07 3.07 2.35
CA HIS A 16 4.95 2.99 1.20
C HIS A 16 4.29 3.61 -0.03
N PHE A 17 5.04 3.77 -1.10
CA PHE A 17 4.53 4.14 -2.41
C PHE A 17 5.25 3.36 -3.52
N HIS A 18 4.59 3.30 -4.68
CA HIS A 18 5.15 2.76 -5.91
C HIS A 18 5.40 3.87 -6.93
N ARG A 19 6.24 3.59 -7.91
CA ARG A 19 6.53 4.51 -9.03
C ARG A 19 5.61 4.28 -10.24
N GLU A 20 4.77 3.30 -10.14
CA GLU A 20 3.74 2.92 -11.10
C GLU A 20 2.36 3.16 -10.49
N ASP A 21 1.38 3.31 -11.36
CA ASP A 21 -0.02 3.29 -10.94
C ASP A 21 -0.40 1.89 -10.48
N GLU A 22 -1.15 1.83 -9.39
CA GLU A 22 -1.67 0.58 -8.84
C GLU A 22 -3.19 0.63 -8.72
N TYR A 23 -3.83 -0.50 -8.92
CA TYR A 23 -5.26 -0.68 -8.67
C TYR A 23 -5.45 -1.74 -7.60
N LEU A 24 -6.20 -1.40 -6.57
CA LEU A 24 -6.64 -2.32 -5.53
C LEU A 24 -8.10 -2.68 -5.78
N VAL A 25 -8.39 -3.97 -5.93
CA VAL A 25 -9.72 -4.50 -6.22
C VAL A 25 -10.21 -5.29 -5.01
N PHE A 26 -11.39 -4.93 -4.52
CA PHE A 26 -12.06 -5.58 -3.40
C PHE A 26 -13.42 -6.08 -3.84
N LEU A 27 -13.66 -7.39 -3.80
CA LEU A 27 -14.91 -8.03 -4.21
C LEU A 27 -15.31 -9.12 -3.23
N GLY A 28 -16.62 -9.47 -3.19
CA GLY A 28 -17.06 -10.72 -2.56
C GLY A 28 -16.49 -11.92 -3.31
N ALA A 29 -16.12 -12.99 -2.60
CA ALA A 29 -15.45 -14.14 -3.19
C ALA A 29 -16.40 -15.25 -3.67
N LYS A 30 -17.71 -15.01 -3.74
CA LYS A 30 -18.69 -16.01 -4.19
C LYS A 30 -19.14 -15.71 -5.62
N LEU A 31 -18.72 -16.52 -6.57
CA LEU A 31 -19.17 -16.43 -7.95
C LEU A 31 -20.57 -17.03 -8.13
N PRO A 32 -21.43 -16.45 -9.01
CA PRO A 32 -21.19 -15.23 -9.79
C PRO A 32 -21.50 -13.94 -9.00
N ASP A 33 -21.96 -14.01 -7.76
CA ASP A 33 -22.51 -12.91 -6.99
C ASP A 33 -21.44 -12.12 -6.23
N VAL A 34 -20.40 -11.66 -6.91
CA VAL A 34 -19.26 -10.93 -6.29
C VAL A 34 -19.67 -9.64 -5.56
N PHE A 35 -20.79 -9.03 -5.95
CA PHE A 35 -21.37 -7.86 -5.28
C PHE A 35 -22.26 -8.27 -4.10
N ALA A 36 -23.21 -9.16 -4.31
CA ALA A 36 -24.15 -9.59 -3.27
C ALA A 36 -23.50 -10.44 -2.17
N SER A 37 -22.34 -11.03 -2.44
CA SER A 37 -21.59 -11.79 -1.45
C SER A 37 -20.64 -10.95 -0.58
N TRP A 38 -20.63 -9.63 -0.71
CA TRP A 38 -19.86 -8.75 0.15
C TRP A 38 -20.45 -8.74 1.56
N ASP A 39 -19.62 -8.99 2.55
CA ASP A 39 -19.91 -8.78 3.96
C ASP A 39 -18.59 -8.63 4.72
N ALA A 40 -18.01 -7.44 4.58
CA ALA A 40 -16.70 -7.09 5.14
C ALA A 40 -16.58 -5.59 5.37
N GLU A 41 -15.63 -5.21 6.20
CA GLU A 41 -15.17 -3.84 6.38
C GLU A 41 -13.65 -3.80 6.27
N VAL A 42 -13.13 -2.94 5.38
CA VAL A 42 -11.70 -2.76 5.14
C VAL A 42 -11.35 -1.30 5.37
N HIS A 43 -10.29 -1.06 6.15
CA HIS A 43 -9.72 0.27 6.35
C HIS A 43 -8.43 0.38 5.54
N PHE A 44 -8.35 1.41 4.73
CA PHE A 44 -7.20 1.69 3.89
C PHE A 44 -6.77 3.15 4.05
N TYR A 45 -5.48 3.39 4.03
CA TYR A 45 -4.94 4.74 4.17
C TYR A 45 -4.15 5.10 2.93
N MET A 46 -4.38 6.31 2.37
CA MET A 46 -3.63 6.81 1.22
C MET A 46 -3.58 8.34 1.19
N GLY A 47 -2.56 8.90 0.56
CA GLY A 47 -2.40 10.34 0.41
C GLY A 47 -1.18 10.73 -0.43
N LYS A 48 -1.11 12.00 -0.82
CA LYS A 48 0.02 12.53 -1.60
C LYS A 48 1.33 12.59 -0.82
N SER A 49 1.25 12.64 0.52
CA SER A 49 2.40 12.65 1.43
C SER A 49 2.04 11.90 2.70
N LEU A 50 3.03 11.55 3.52
CA LEU A 50 2.83 10.81 4.78
C LEU A 50 1.92 11.56 5.77
N ASP A 51 2.03 12.87 5.83
CA ASP A 51 1.25 13.74 6.72
C ASP A 51 -0.13 14.10 6.16
N ALA A 52 -0.39 13.79 4.89
CA ALA A 52 -1.66 14.01 4.21
C ALA A 52 -2.41 12.70 3.89
N MET A 53 -2.07 11.61 4.58
CA MET A 53 -2.78 10.34 4.41
C MET A 53 -4.15 10.40 5.09
N GLU A 54 -5.17 9.99 4.35
CA GLU A 54 -6.54 9.90 4.82
C GLU A 54 -6.98 8.44 4.92
N LYS A 55 -7.86 8.16 5.87
CA LYS A 55 -8.46 6.84 6.05
C LYS A 55 -9.68 6.69 5.14
N ILE A 56 -9.68 5.65 4.35
CA ILE A 56 -10.82 5.22 3.53
C ILE A 56 -11.45 4.00 4.20
N VAL A 57 -12.76 4.03 4.42
CA VAL A 57 -13.53 2.89 4.93
C VAL A 57 -14.28 2.26 3.77
N ILE A 58 -14.01 1.00 3.49
CA ILE A 58 -14.56 0.24 2.36
C ILE A 58 -15.58 -0.75 2.95
N THR A 59 -16.85 -0.55 2.61
CA THR A 59 -17.99 -1.36 3.08
C THR A 59 -18.77 -2.01 1.94
N GLU A 60 -18.32 -1.84 0.70
CA GLU A 60 -18.93 -2.40 -0.50
C GLU A 60 -17.84 -2.76 -1.53
N PRO A 61 -18.14 -3.58 -2.56
CA PRO A 61 -17.20 -3.87 -3.64
C PRO A 61 -16.65 -2.60 -4.26
N THR A 62 -15.32 -2.49 -4.27
CA THR A 62 -14.63 -1.22 -4.58
C THR A 62 -13.38 -1.49 -5.40
N ILE A 63 -13.07 -0.56 -6.31
CA ILE A 63 -11.77 -0.45 -6.96
C ILE A 63 -11.16 0.89 -6.58
N ILE A 64 -9.93 0.86 -6.07
CA ILE A 64 -9.16 2.07 -5.74
C ILE A 64 -8.04 2.21 -6.75
N HIS A 65 -7.94 3.37 -7.38
CA HIS A 65 -6.77 3.77 -8.15
C HIS A 65 -5.78 4.48 -7.24
N LEU A 66 -4.57 3.97 -7.17
CA LEU A 66 -3.43 4.57 -6.50
C LEU A 66 -2.51 5.19 -7.56
N PRO A 67 -2.48 6.51 -7.70
CA PRO A 67 -1.53 7.16 -8.59
C PRO A 67 -0.09 6.90 -8.14
N LYS A 68 0.82 6.78 -9.08
CA LYS A 68 2.25 6.68 -8.79
C LYS A 68 2.71 7.76 -7.81
N GLY A 69 3.56 7.38 -6.86
CA GLY A 69 4.10 8.29 -5.84
C GLY A 69 3.15 8.60 -4.68
N TRP A 70 1.92 8.11 -4.69
CA TRP A 70 1.03 8.26 -3.55
C TRP A 70 1.39 7.29 -2.43
N TRP A 71 1.54 7.81 -1.22
CA TRP A 71 1.72 7.02 -0.02
C TRP A 71 0.45 6.27 0.32
N HIS A 72 0.61 5.02 0.73
CA HIS A 72 -0.51 4.19 1.15
C HIS A 72 -0.09 3.12 2.16
N SER A 73 -1.05 2.48 2.77
CA SER A 73 -0.97 1.53 3.89
C SER A 73 -0.96 2.24 5.26
N PRO A 74 -1.40 1.54 6.31
CA PRO A 74 -1.77 0.12 6.35
C PRO A 74 -3.05 -0.22 5.58
N LEU A 75 -3.22 -1.52 5.29
CA LEU A 75 -4.44 -2.12 4.75
C LEU A 75 -4.98 -3.11 5.77
N ASP A 76 -6.10 -2.77 6.39
CA ASP A 76 -6.72 -3.53 7.47
C ASP A 76 -8.03 -4.13 7.01
N PHE A 77 -8.13 -5.44 6.94
CA PHE A 77 -9.38 -6.17 6.83
C PHE A 77 -9.94 -6.31 8.25
N VAL A 78 -10.74 -5.34 8.67
CA VAL A 78 -11.19 -5.19 10.07
C VAL A 78 -12.27 -6.21 10.42
N ARG A 79 -13.21 -6.43 9.49
CA ARG A 79 -14.29 -7.40 9.59
C ARG A 79 -14.40 -8.19 8.29
N VAL A 80 -14.51 -9.51 8.37
CA VAL A 80 -14.66 -10.40 7.22
C VAL A 80 -15.64 -11.51 7.61
N ASP A 81 -16.95 -11.25 7.46
CA ASP A 81 -18.01 -12.20 7.80
C ASP A 81 -18.32 -13.16 6.65
N LYS A 82 -18.04 -12.73 5.41
CA LYS A 82 -18.00 -13.59 4.21
C LYS A 82 -16.65 -13.47 3.52
N PRO A 83 -16.19 -14.53 2.84
CA PRO A 83 -14.91 -14.48 2.12
C PRO A 83 -14.86 -13.29 1.15
N LEU A 84 -13.76 -12.55 1.21
CA LEU A 84 -13.46 -11.38 0.39
C LEU A 84 -12.29 -11.69 -0.55
N LEU A 85 -12.44 -11.36 -1.82
CA LEU A 85 -11.39 -11.42 -2.81
C LEU A 85 -10.72 -10.06 -2.92
N PHE A 86 -9.39 -10.08 -2.81
CA PHE A 86 -8.53 -8.91 -2.97
C PHE A 86 -7.52 -9.14 -4.10
N GLN A 87 -7.29 -8.11 -4.88
CA GLN A 87 -6.25 -8.12 -5.91
C GLN A 87 -5.56 -6.75 -5.97
N ALA A 88 -4.23 -6.78 -6.00
CA ALA A 88 -3.40 -5.64 -6.37
C ALA A 88 -2.91 -5.81 -7.82
N VAL A 89 -3.08 -4.79 -8.64
CA VAL A 89 -2.68 -4.75 -10.05
C VAL A 89 -1.78 -3.55 -10.27
N MET A 90 -0.52 -3.80 -10.59
CA MET A 90 0.44 -2.74 -10.96
C MET A 90 0.60 -2.70 -12.48
N GLN A 91 0.69 -1.50 -13.03
CA GLN A 91 0.87 -1.29 -14.47
C GLN A 91 2.35 -1.36 -14.89
N SER A 92 3.08 -2.31 -14.35
CA SER A 92 4.48 -2.52 -14.66
C SER A 92 4.87 -3.98 -14.57
N GLY A 93 5.83 -4.39 -15.39
CA GLY A 93 6.49 -5.69 -15.29
C GLY A 93 7.52 -5.77 -14.15
N ARG A 94 7.76 -4.66 -13.44
CA ARG A 94 8.70 -4.57 -12.32
C ARG A 94 7.99 -3.92 -11.14
N ALA A 95 8.00 -4.59 -10.01
CA ALA A 95 7.45 -4.04 -8.77
C ALA A 95 8.59 -3.50 -7.92
N GLY A 96 8.61 -2.20 -7.70
CA GLY A 96 9.46 -1.54 -6.72
C GLY A 96 8.63 -0.71 -5.78
N MET A 97 9.08 -0.54 -4.54
CA MET A 97 8.41 0.31 -3.56
C MET A 97 9.40 1.03 -2.67
N VAL A 98 9.03 2.19 -2.17
CA VAL A 98 9.73 2.90 -1.10
C VAL A 98 8.87 2.81 0.16
N LYS A 99 9.40 2.20 1.21
CA LYS A 99 8.74 2.10 2.52
C LYS A 99 9.33 3.10 3.50
N TYR A 100 8.47 3.72 4.30
CA TYR A 100 8.86 4.51 5.44
C TYR A 100 8.74 3.64 6.69
N VAL A 101 9.86 3.38 7.34
CA VAL A 101 9.94 2.48 8.49
C VAL A 101 10.58 3.17 9.69
N GLN A 102 10.22 2.72 10.88
CA GLN A 102 10.88 3.13 12.11
C GLN A 102 11.62 1.92 12.70
N ARG A 103 12.92 2.06 12.90
CA ARG A 103 13.73 1.03 13.55
C ARG A 103 13.27 0.83 15.00
N LYS A 104 13.04 -0.41 15.39
CA LYS A 104 12.58 -0.75 16.73
C LYS A 104 13.65 -0.56 17.81
N ASP A 105 14.92 -0.71 17.45
CA ASP A 105 16.07 -0.61 18.33
C ASP A 105 16.48 0.83 18.63
N THR A 106 16.43 1.72 17.65
CA THR A 106 16.89 3.11 17.78
C THR A 106 15.76 4.14 17.74
N GLY A 107 14.57 3.74 17.28
CA GLY A 107 13.48 4.68 16.99
C GLY A 107 13.72 5.57 15.75
N GLU A 108 14.84 5.38 15.06
CA GLU A 108 15.22 6.15 13.88
C GLU A 108 14.25 5.85 12.73
N LYS A 109 13.81 6.91 12.04
CA LYS A 109 12.96 6.82 10.86
C LYS A 109 13.81 6.82 9.61
N GLN A 110 13.50 5.93 8.67
CA GLN A 110 14.25 5.79 7.44
C GLN A 110 13.36 5.36 6.27
N TYR A 111 13.80 5.67 5.05
CA TYR A 111 13.19 5.15 3.83
C TYR A 111 13.97 3.91 3.38
N LEU A 112 13.23 2.82 3.10
CA LEU A 112 13.80 1.60 2.52
C LEU A 112 13.26 1.43 1.10
N TYR A 113 14.14 1.24 0.14
CA TYR A 113 13.77 0.90 -1.22
C TYR A 113 13.80 -0.63 -1.42
N PHE A 114 12.77 -1.15 -2.07
CA PHE A 114 12.68 -2.53 -2.51
C PHE A 114 12.49 -2.56 -4.03
N GLY A 115 13.46 -3.12 -4.75
CA GLY A 115 13.47 -3.19 -6.22
C GLY A 115 14.85 -3.55 -6.75
N ASP A 116 15.14 -3.25 -8.02
CA ASP A 116 16.49 -3.45 -8.57
C ASP A 116 17.45 -2.31 -8.17
N GLU A 117 18.76 -2.62 -8.12
CA GLU A 117 19.81 -1.70 -7.63
C GLU A 117 19.91 -0.40 -8.44
N ALA A 118 19.74 -0.47 -9.76
CA ALA A 118 19.81 0.71 -10.61
C ALA A 118 18.67 1.69 -10.33
N GLU A 119 17.52 1.18 -9.97
CA GLU A 119 16.37 1.99 -9.59
C GLU A 119 16.53 2.53 -8.17
N ALA A 120 17.12 1.77 -7.26
CA ALA A 120 17.45 2.21 -5.91
C ALA A 120 18.29 3.48 -5.90
N GLU A 121 19.36 3.54 -6.74
CA GLU A 121 20.19 4.72 -6.85
C GLU A 121 19.45 5.97 -7.34
N ARG A 122 18.52 5.80 -8.30
CA ARG A 122 17.69 6.92 -8.81
C ARG A 122 16.76 7.44 -7.73
N VAL A 123 16.14 6.53 -6.99
CA VAL A 123 15.24 6.88 -5.88
C VAL A 123 16.03 7.60 -4.79
N ALA A 124 17.20 7.10 -4.39
CA ALA A 124 18.04 7.72 -3.39
C ALA A 124 18.48 9.13 -3.78
N LYS A 125 18.84 9.35 -5.06
CA LYS A 125 19.18 10.68 -5.59
C LYS A 125 18.00 11.64 -5.56
N ALA A 126 16.80 11.18 -5.95
CA ALA A 126 15.60 12.01 -5.92
C ALA A 126 15.27 12.45 -4.49
N PHE A 127 15.29 11.52 -3.53
CA PHE A 127 15.00 11.81 -2.13
C PHE A 127 16.06 12.72 -1.49
N SER A 128 17.36 12.55 -1.81
CA SER A 128 18.40 13.42 -1.28
C SER A 128 18.33 14.84 -1.85
N ALA A 129 17.83 15.03 -3.05
CA ALA A 129 17.63 16.36 -3.65
C ALA A 129 16.41 17.09 -3.03
N GLU A 130 15.34 16.36 -2.70
CA GLU A 130 14.13 16.94 -2.07
C GLU A 130 14.30 17.13 -0.55
N SER A 131 15.16 16.35 0.08
CA SER A 131 15.26 16.21 1.53
C SER A 131 16.38 16.97 2.18
N ALA A 132 17.08 17.83 1.46
CA ALA A 132 18.14 18.68 2.05
C ALA A 132 17.66 19.61 3.18
N ALA A 133 16.37 19.61 3.52
CA ALA A 133 15.77 20.43 4.57
C ALA A 133 15.30 19.67 5.82
N THR A 134 14.88 18.36 5.79
CA THR A 134 14.21 17.72 6.96
C THR A 134 14.14 16.18 6.97
N SER A 135 15.03 15.40 6.34
CA SER A 135 14.72 13.99 6.08
C SER A 135 15.48 12.93 6.87
N PRO A 136 14.82 11.79 7.18
CA PRO A 136 15.49 10.59 7.62
C PRO A 136 16.38 10.01 6.52
N SER A 137 17.47 9.34 6.89
CA SER A 137 18.40 8.71 5.95
C SER A 137 17.73 7.59 5.15
N MET A 138 18.02 7.49 3.86
CA MET A 138 17.64 6.32 3.06
C MET A 138 18.72 5.24 3.20
N VAL A 139 18.27 4.00 3.44
CA VAL A 139 19.11 2.81 3.44
C VAL A 139 18.72 1.97 2.21
N LEU A 140 19.71 1.64 1.39
CA LEU A 140 19.59 0.82 0.18
C LEU A 140 19.78 -0.66 0.50
#